data_a27174a6ec496884d33d00bd520fdb0f
#
_entry.id   a27174a6ec496884d33d00bd520fdb0f
#
_cell.length_a   1.000
_cell.length_b   1.000
_cell.length_c   1.000
_cell.angle_alpha   90.00
_cell.angle_beta   90.00
_cell.angle_gamma   90.00
#
_symmetry.space_group_name_H-M   'P 1'
#
loop_
_entity.id
_entity.type
_entity.pdbx_description
1 polymer ?
#
loop_
_entity_poly.entity_id
_entity_poly.type
_entity_poly.pdbx_seq_one_letter_code
_entity_poly.pdbx_strand_id
1 'polypeptide(L)'
;MNKLDNLRQNILSLVKEYSEEKYKPKDFVPGETVIPPSGKVIGEEELSNMVEASLDGWLTTGRFNEEFQSKLSKFLGVKYALTVNSGSSANLVAFYSLTSKKLGDRAIKPGDEVIAVAAGFPTTVNPIVQFGAVPVFIDVDLDTHNIDTKYLESAITKKSKAVMLAHCLGNPFNLDEVTKICKKYNLWLVEDCCDALGSTYDGKKVGTFGDIATLSFYPAHHITMGEGGAVFTNNGKLKKIAESFRDWGRDCYCPPGKDNTCNNRFCWTRKKLGGNLPDGYDHKYTYSHNGFNLKITDMQAACGLAQLEKAHVFIKRRKENFEYLKRKLKPLEKYLSVAEATPKSDPSWFGFPITLNENISQSRVELLQFLDNKKIGTRLLFAGNLIKQPYFENVEHRVIGDLTNTDTTMNNTFWIGVQPSLNSIHFDYIAKSLCDFFGVKL
;
A
#
# COMPACT_ATOMS: atom_id res chain seq x y z
N MET A 1 12.98 -38.19 -16.16
CA MET A 1 13.50 -37.12 -15.30
C MET A 1 15.01 -37.30 -15.14
N ASN A 2 15.78 -36.25 -15.27
CA ASN A 2 17.23 -36.32 -15.02
C ASN A 2 17.53 -36.28 -13.51
N LYS A 3 18.78 -36.47 -13.13
CA LYS A 3 19.20 -36.51 -11.70
C LYS A 3 18.87 -35.20 -10.96
N LEU A 4 18.98 -34.03 -11.62
CA LEU A 4 18.68 -32.72 -11.01
C LEU A 4 17.18 -32.56 -10.76
N ASP A 5 16.33 -33.01 -11.69
CA ASP A 5 14.87 -32.95 -11.52
C ASP A 5 14.45 -33.81 -10.32
N ASN A 6 15.01 -35.00 -10.16
CA ASN A 6 14.73 -35.88 -9.02
C ASN A 6 15.17 -35.24 -7.70
N LEU A 7 16.35 -34.62 -7.64
CA LEU A 7 16.82 -33.91 -6.46
C LEU A 7 15.89 -32.70 -6.12
N ARG A 8 15.48 -31.92 -7.12
CA ARG A 8 14.52 -30.81 -6.94
C ARG A 8 13.21 -31.32 -6.34
N GLN A 9 12.63 -32.37 -6.88
CA GLN A 9 11.39 -32.95 -6.35
C GLN A 9 11.55 -33.45 -4.90
N ASN A 10 12.67 -34.09 -4.58
CA ASN A 10 12.92 -34.52 -3.20
C ASN A 10 13.03 -33.35 -2.22
N ILE A 11 13.71 -32.27 -2.60
CA ILE A 11 13.82 -31.06 -1.79
C ILE A 11 12.42 -30.46 -1.54
N LEU A 12 11.61 -30.32 -2.59
CA LEU A 12 10.24 -29.76 -2.47
C LEU A 12 9.32 -30.66 -1.63
N SER A 13 9.48 -31.99 -1.70
CA SER A 13 8.75 -32.92 -0.83
C SER A 13 9.10 -32.71 0.65
N LEU A 14 10.38 -32.51 0.98
CA LEU A 14 10.82 -32.20 2.34
C LEU A 14 10.32 -30.84 2.82
N VAL A 15 10.26 -29.84 1.93
CA VAL A 15 9.69 -28.52 2.23
C VAL A 15 8.20 -28.63 2.59
N LYS A 16 7.46 -29.46 1.86
CA LYS A 16 6.05 -29.73 2.14
C LYS A 16 5.88 -30.37 3.53
N GLU A 17 6.59 -31.45 3.81
CA GLU A 17 6.56 -32.15 5.10
C GLU A 17 6.92 -31.19 6.25
N TYR A 18 7.97 -30.37 6.09
CA TYR A 18 8.34 -29.35 7.06
C TYR A 18 7.23 -28.32 7.29
N SER A 19 6.59 -27.87 6.21
CA SER A 19 5.50 -26.88 6.26
C SER A 19 4.29 -27.40 7.02
N GLU A 20 3.88 -28.64 6.75
CA GLU A 20 2.77 -29.32 7.44
C GLU A 20 3.00 -29.39 8.95
N GLU A 21 4.23 -29.65 9.37
CA GLU A 21 4.57 -29.69 10.80
C GLU A 21 4.64 -28.29 11.41
N LYS A 22 5.30 -27.34 10.75
CA LYS A 22 5.53 -25.99 11.24
C LYS A 22 4.26 -25.18 11.42
N TYR A 23 3.31 -25.31 10.51
CA TYR A 23 2.09 -24.48 10.46
C TYR A 23 0.85 -25.22 10.98
N LYS A 24 1.04 -26.25 11.79
CA LYS A 24 -0.08 -26.88 12.51
C LYS A 24 -0.90 -25.82 13.26
N PRO A 25 -2.22 -25.89 13.18
CA PRO A 25 -3.09 -25.01 13.97
C PRO A 25 -2.75 -25.08 15.45
N LYS A 26 -2.76 -23.93 16.11
CA LYS A 26 -2.60 -23.80 17.56
C LYS A 26 -3.90 -23.30 18.15
N ASP A 27 -4.25 -23.83 19.33
CA ASP A 27 -5.44 -23.38 20.04
C ASP A 27 -5.25 -21.95 20.56
N PHE A 28 -6.33 -21.20 20.48
CA PHE A 28 -6.39 -19.86 21.07
C PHE A 28 -6.83 -19.98 22.55
N VAL A 29 -6.00 -19.47 23.45
CA VAL A 29 -6.30 -19.39 24.89
C VAL A 29 -6.50 -17.91 25.25
N PRO A 30 -7.74 -17.49 25.63
CA PRO A 30 -8.04 -16.10 25.99
C PRO A 30 -7.14 -15.58 27.14
N GLY A 31 -6.51 -14.44 26.92
CA GLY A 31 -5.61 -13.80 27.88
C GLY A 31 -4.17 -14.32 27.91
N GLU A 32 -3.89 -15.44 27.23
CA GLU A 32 -2.55 -16.03 27.11
C GLU A 32 -2.01 -15.90 25.68
N THR A 33 -2.81 -16.31 24.68
CA THR A 33 -2.43 -16.21 23.28
C THR A 33 -2.55 -14.78 22.80
N VAL A 34 -1.47 -14.26 22.20
CA VAL A 34 -1.46 -12.90 21.64
C VAL A 34 -2.36 -12.84 20.39
N ILE A 35 -3.26 -11.87 20.35
CA ILE A 35 -4.00 -11.49 19.14
C ILE A 35 -3.23 -10.37 18.44
N PRO A 36 -2.51 -10.64 17.36
CA PRO A 36 -1.72 -9.62 16.68
C PRO A 36 -2.62 -8.71 15.82
N PRO A 37 -2.32 -7.39 15.73
CA PRO A 37 -3.08 -6.46 14.90
C PRO A 37 -2.92 -6.76 13.40
N SER A 38 -1.80 -7.38 13.02
CA SER A 38 -1.54 -7.83 11.66
C SER A 38 -0.92 -9.22 11.68
N GLY A 39 -1.10 -9.97 10.61
CA GLY A 39 -0.56 -11.31 10.49
C GLY A 39 -0.53 -11.76 9.03
N LYS A 40 0.27 -12.78 8.79
CA LYS A 40 0.41 -13.41 7.48
C LYS A 40 0.03 -14.90 7.58
N VAL A 41 -0.57 -15.40 6.53
CA VAL A 41 -0.85 -16.83 6.36
C VAL A 41 0.15 -17.38 5.36
N ILE A 42 1.15 -18.09 5.84
CA ILE A 42 2.19 -18.75 5.05
C ILE A 42 1.98 -20.26 5.14
N GLY A 43 2.13 -20.95 4.04
CA GLY A 43 2.00 -22.40 3.95
C GLY A 43 3.05 -23.03 3.05
N GLU A 44 2.71 -24.21 2.57
CA GLU A 44 3.58 -25.00 1.70
C GLU A 44 3.91 -24.26 0.41
N GLU A 45 2.91 -23.64 -0.22
CA GLU A 45 3.07 -23.06 -1.56
C GLU A 45 4.05 -21.88 -1.56
N GLU A 46 4.03 -21.03 -0.54
CA GLU A 46 4.98 -19.95 -0.41
C GLU A 46 6.40 -20.47 -0.22
N LEU A 47 6.58 -21.45 0.68
CA LEU A 47 7.89 -22.03 0.95
C LEU A 47 8.43 -22.77 -0.25
N SER A 48 7.62 -23.59 -0.92
CA SER A 48 8.01 -24.35 -2.10
C SER A 48 8.42 -23.42 -3.25
N ASN A 49 7.64 -22.40 -3.54
CA ASN A 49 7.96 -21.42 -4.59
C ASN A 49 9.27 -20.66 -4.29
N MET A 50 9.50 -20.24 -3.04
CA MET A 50 10.75 -19.54 -2.66
C MET A 50 11.96 -20.47 -2.81
N VAL A 51 11.85 -21.74 -2.38
CA VAL A 51 12.93 -22.74 -2.54
C VAL A 51 13.17 -23.01 -4.02
N GLU A 52 12.11 -23.15 -4.81
CA GLU A 52 12.23 -23.36 -6.26
C GLU A 52 12.94 -22.20 -6.95
N ALA A 53 12.58 -20.95 -6.62
CA ALA A 53 13.29 -19.77 -7.12
C ALA A 53 14.77 -19.74 -6.70
N SER A 54 15.07 -20.20 -5.47
CA SER A 54 16.46 -20.32 -4.99
C SER A 54 17.25 -21.37 -5.76
N LEU A 55 16.64 -22.51 -6.12
CA LEU A 55 17.26 -23.56 -6.91
C LEU A 55 17.51 -23.16 -8.37
N ASP A 56 16.77 -22.19 -8.90
CA ASP A 56 17.05 -21.62 -10.22
C ASP A 56 18.34 -20.80 -10.24
N GLY A 57 18.83 -20.30 -9.10
CA GLY A 57 20.05 -19.51 -8.99
C GLY A 57 19.99 -18.13 -9.68
N TRP A 58 18.81 -17.70 -10.13
CA TRP A 58 18.59 -16.37 -10.71
C TRP A 58 18.14 -15.39 -9.63
N LEU A 59 19.06 -14.62 -9.08
CA LEU A 59 18.88 -13.88 -7.83
C LEU A 59 18.22 -12.49 -7.98
N THR A 60 18.02 -12.00 -9.20
CA THR A 60 17.26 -10.75 -9.48
C THR A 60 15.88 -11.07 -10.03
N THR A 61 15.16 -10.10 -10.58
CA THR A 61 13.85 -10.32 -11.22
C THR A 61 13.94 -11.35 -12.34
N GLY A 62 13.14 -12.41 -12.27
CA GLY A 62 13.14 -13.54 -13.19
C GLY A 62 11.72 -14.03 -13.52
N ARG A 63 11.57 -15.36 -13.73
CA ARG A 63 10.30 -15.95 -14.18
C ARG A 63 9.14 -15.77 -13.21
N PHE A 64 9.39 -15.88 -11.91
CA PHE A 64 8.35 -15.66 -10.91
C PHE A 64 7.89 -14.21 -10.89
N ASN A 65 8.80 -13.24 -11.05
CA ASN A 65 8.44 -11.84 -11.15
C ASN A 65 7.64 -11.53 -12.42
N GLU A 66 8.01 -12.09 -13.57
CA GLU A 66 7.26 -11.92 -14.82
C GLU A 66 5.83 -12.46 -14.67
N GLU A 67 5.68 -13.66 -14.10
CA GLU A 67 4.38 -14.27 -13.85
C GLU A 67 3.54 -13.49 -12.82
N PHE A 68 4.16 -13.08 -11.71
CA PHE A 68 3.49 -12.28 -10.68
C PHE A 68 2.95 -10.96 -11.24
N GLN A 69 3.77 -10.20 -11.97
CA GLN A 69 3.32 -8.95 -12.60
C GLN A 69 2.15 -9.18 -13.58
N SER A 70 2.20 -10.25 -14.36
CA SER A 70 1.13 -10.62 -15.29
C SER A 70 -0.16 -10.98 -14.55
N LYS A 71 -0.09 -11.81 -13.51
CA LYS A 71 -1.27 -12.19 -12.71
C LYS A 71 -1.81 -11.03 -11.90
N LEU A 72 -0.93 -10.20 -11.30
CA LEU A 72 -1.33 -9.01 -10.56
C LEU A 72 -2.06 -8.01 -11.45
N SER A 73 -1.54 -7.73 -12.66
CA SER A 73 -2.21 -6.81 -13.59
C SER A 73 -3.61 -7.31 -13.99
N LYS A 74 -3.77 -8.62 -14.20
CA LYS A 74 -5.09 -9.25 -14.46
C LYS A 74 -6.00 -9.15 -13.24
N PHE A 75 -5.47 -9.44 -12.04
CA PHE A 75 -6.23 -9.33 -10.80
C PHE A 75 -6.75 -7.91 -10.58
N LEU A 76 -5.92 -6.89 -10.85
CA LEU A 76 -6.28 -5.49 -10.69
C LEU A 76 -7.17 -4.96 -11.84
N GLY A 77 -7.15 -5.60 -13.00
CA GLY A 77 -7.85 -5.11 -14.19
C GLY A 77 -7.13 -3.94 -14.88
N VAL A 78 -5.79 -3.92 -14.80
CA VAL A 78 -4.94 -2.87 -15.40
C VAL A 78 -4.02 -3.44 -16.47
N LYS A 79 -3.49 -2.55 -17.33
CA LYS A 79 -2.57 -2.97 -18.41
C LYS A 79 -1.17 -3.28 -17.90
N TYR A 80 -0.69 -2.58 -16.87
CA TYR A 80 0.70 -2.66 -16.42
C TYR A 80 0.79 -2.68 -14.90
N ALA A 81 1.53 -3.65 -14.38
CA ALA A 81 2.01 -3.71 -13.00
C ALA A 81 3.53 -3.87 -13.01
N LEU A 82 4.22 -3.13 -12.17
CA LEU A 82 5.67 -3.10 -12.04
C LEU A 82 6.03 -3.32 -10.58
N THR A 83 6.71 -4.40 -10.27
CA THR A 83 7.14 -4.70 -8.90
C THR A 83 8.31 -3.81 -8.45
N VAL A 84 8.30 -3.49 -7.17
CA VAL A 84 9.36 -2.77 -6.44
C VAL A 84 9.56 -3.41 -5.06
N ASN A 85 10.66 -3.07 -4.38
CA ASN A 85 11.08 -3.75 -3.15
C ASN A 85 10.31 -3.35 -1.88
N SER A 86 9.38 -2.39 -1.95
CA SER A 86 8.47 -2.05 -0.84
C SER A 86 7.31 -1.17 -1.32
N GLY A 87 6.24 -1.03 -0.51
CA GLY A 87 5.19 -0.05 -0.76
C GLY A 87 5.70 1.39 -0.72
N SER A 88 6.65 1.69 0.18
CA SER A 88 7.31 3.01 0.23
C SER A 88 8.04 3.33 -1.07
N SER A 89 8.75 2.34 -1.62
CA SER A 89 9.40 2.48 -2.94
C SER A 89 8.38 2.60 -4.07
N ALA A 90 7.20 1.96 -3.95
CA ALA A 90 6.12 2.13 -4.91
C ALA A 90 5.63 3.58 -4.93
N ASN A 91 5.38 4.18 -3.77
CA ASN A 91 5.00 5.59 -3.64
C ASN A 91 6.09 6.52 -4.19
N LEU A 92 7.35 6.25 -3.88
CA LEU A 92 8.48 6.99 -4.39
C LEU A 92 8.52 6.96 -5.93
N VAL A 93 8.48 5.77 -6.53
CA VAL A 93 8.52 5.60 -7.99
C VAL A 93 7.29 6.20 -8.66
N ALA A 94 6.09 6.03 -8.09
CA ALA A 94 4.87 6.61 -8.62
C ALA A 94 4.96 8.15 -8.67
N PHE A 95 5.34 8.78 -7.56
CA PHE A 95 5.50 10.22 -7.48
C PHE A 95 6.60 10.73 -8.43
N TYR A 96 7.82 10.16 -8.36
CA TYR A 96 8.92 10.59 -9.23
C TYR A 96 8.62 10.36 -10.71
N SER A 97 7.76 9.42 -11.07
CA SER A 97 7.31 9.27 -12.46
C SER A 97 6.62 10.52 -13.00
N LEU A 98 5.92 11.26 -12.12
CA LEU A 98 5.22 12.50 -12.47
C LEU A 98 6.16 13.71 -12.58
N THR A 99 7.41 13.62 -12.11
CA THR A 99 8.43 14.67 -12.24
C THR A 99 9.23 14.60 -13.54
N SER A 100 9.02 13.55 -14.33
CA SER A 100 9.79 13.31 -15.55
C SER A 100 9.63 14.42 -16.59
N LYS A 101 10.74 14.95 -17.06
CA LYS A 101 10.78 15.93 -18.18
C LYS A 101 10.06 15.40 -19.45
N LYS A 102 9.93 14.07 -19.60
CA LYS A 102 9.19 13.44 -20.70
C LYS A 102 7.70 13.79 -20.69
N LEU A 103 7.16 14.28 -19.57
CA LEU A 103 5.76 14.71 -19.43
C LEU A 103 5.51 16.16 -19.88
N GLY A 104 6.56 16.91 -20.24
CA GLY A 104 6.44 18.31 -20.69
C GLY A 104 5.88 19.21 -19.57
N ASP A 105 4.90 20.05 -19.88
CA ASP A 105 4.32 21.02 -18.94
C ASP A 105 3.51 20.37 -17.79
N ARG A 106 3.15 19.11 -17.92
CA ARG A 106 2.51 18.34 -16.84
C ARG A 106 3.52 17.80 -15.82
N ALA A 107 4.83 17.86 -16.07
CA ALA A 107 5.84 17.42 -15.11
C ALA A 107 5.77 18.27 -13.83
N ILE A 108 5.75 17.61 -12.68
CA ILE A 108 5.87 18.26 -11.37
C ILE A 108 7.29 18.82 -11.22
N LYS A 109 7.41 20.03 -10.69
CA LYS A 109 8.67 20.74 -10.44
C LYS A 109 8.80 21.07 -8.95
N PRO A 110 10.02 21.29 -8.42
CA PRO A 110 10.19 21.84 -7.08
C PRO A 110 9.38 23.13 -6.91
N GLY A 111 8.70 23.26 -5.76
CA GLY A 111 7.78 24.36 -5.46
C GLY A 111 6.38 24.23 -6.02
N ASP A 112 6.08 23.20 -6.84
CA ASP A 112 4.71 22.84 -7.21
C ASP A 112 3.98 22.20 -6.02
N GLU A 113 2.66 22.35 -5.96
CA GLU A 113 1.84 21.86 -4.87
C GLU A 113 1.24 20.48 -5.17
N VAL A 114 1.20 19.64 -4.14
CA VAL A 114 0.57 18.31 -4.18
C VAL A 114 -0.38 18.16 -2.99
N ILE A 115 -1.65 17.94 -3.27
CA ILE A 115 -2.70 17.84 -2.25
C ILE A 115 -2.65 16.44 -1.63
N ALA A 116 -2.67 16.39 -0.30
CA ALA A 116 -2.61 15.19 0.52
C ALA A 116 -3.39 15.37 1.83
N VAL A 117 -3.36 14.37 2.71
CA VAL A 117 -3.86 14.46 4.09
C VAL A 117 -2.72 14.29 5.09
N ALA A 118 -2.80 14.99 6.22
CA ALA A 118 -1.80 14.86 7.28
C ALA A 118 -2.06 13.64 8.18
N ALA A 119 -3.31 13.15 8.27
CA ALA A 119 -3.64 11.88 8.89
C ALA A 119 -3.31 10.70 7.97
N GLY A 120 -2.03 10.53 7.62
CA GLY A 120 -1.58 9.56 6.62
C GLY A 120 -0.31 8.82 7.03
N PHE A 121 0.03 7.83 6.22
CA PHE A 121 1.32 7.15 6.36
C PHE A 121 2.45 8.03 5.78
N PRO A 122 3.61 8.15 6.46
CA PRO A 122 4.66 9.08 6.03
C PRO A 122 5.06 8.92 4.57
N THR A 123 5.16 7.69 4.06
CA THR A 123 5.68 7.46 2.70
C THR A 123 4.68 7.77 1.57
N THR A 124 3.42 8.10 1.89
CA THR A 124 2.50 8.73 0.93
C THR A 124 2.87 10.20 0.69
N VAL A 125 3.46 10.88 1.67
CA VAL A 125 3.80 12.33 1.61
C VAL A 125 5.30 12.57 1.39
N ASN A 126 6.16 11.74 1.96
CA ASN A 126 7.61 11.96 1.92
C ASN A 126 8.20 12.17 0.52
N PRO A 127 7.77 11.47 -0.55
CA PRO A 127 8.28 11.74 -1.89
C PRO A 127 8.06 13.17 -2.38
N ILE A 128 6.96 13.80 -1.95
CA ILE A 128 6.61 15.19 -2.26
C ILE A 128 7.70 16.11 -1.67
N VAL A 129 7.95 15.95 -0.37
CA VAL A 129 8.94 16.73 0.38
C VAL A 129 10.36 16.48 -0.13
N GLN A 130 10.74 15.23 -0.34
CA GLN A 130 12.07 14.83 -0.82
C GLN A 130 12.40 15.40 -2.19
N PHE A 131 11.40 15.60 -3.04
CA PHE A 131 11.58 16.22 -4.35
C PHE A 131 11.65 17.75 -4.29
N GLY A 132 11.21 18.35 -3.19
CA GLY A 132 11.08 19.81 -3.05
C GLY A 132 9.75 20.36 -3.60
N ALA A 133 8.74 19.53 -3.76
CA ALA A 133 7.35 19.95 -3.96
C ALA A 133 6.71 20.25 -2.60
N VAL A 134 5.63 21.02 -2.58
CA VAL A 134 4.99 21.51 -1.37
C VAL A 134 3.72 20.68 -1.09
N PRO A 135 3.64 19.92 0.00
CA PRO A 135 2.41 19.23 0.37
C PRO A 135 1.36 20.24 0.84
N VAL A 136 0.11 20.05 0.37
CA VAL A 136 -1.05 20.83 0.78
C VAL A 136 -2.00 19.91 1.51
N PHE A 137 -2.19 20.14 2.80
CA PHE A 137 -2.99 19.27 3.65
C PHE A 137 -4.43 19.74 3.76
N ILE A 138 -5.34 18.80 3.60
CA ILE A 138 -6.77 18.94 3.85
C ILE A 138 -7.11 18.02 5.01
N ASP A 139 -8.10 18.40 5.83
CA ASP A 139 -8.58 17.58 6.93
C ASP A 139 -9.25 16.29 6.44
N VAL A 140 -9.42 15.36 7.36
CA VAL A 140 -10.12 14.09 7.11
C VAL A 140 -11.54 14.13 7.66
N ASP A 141 -12.39 13.29 7.13
CA ASP A 141 -13.68 12.96 7.67
C ASP A 141 -13.52 11.87 8.75
N LEU A 142 -14.10 12.05 9.95
CA LEU A 142 -13.93 11.13 11.07
C LEU A 142 -14.64 9.80 10.89
N ASP A 143 -15.75 9.76 10.12
CA ASP A 143 -16.48 8.52 9.89
C ASP A 143 -15.71 7.57 8.96
N THR A 144 -14.99 8.13 8.00
CA THR A 144 -14.28 7.35 6.98
C THR A 144 -12.77 7.34 7.15
N HIS A 145 -12.20 8.27 7.91
CA HIS A 145 -10.78 8.62 8.02
C HIS A 145 -10.11 8.95 6.68
N ASN A 146 -10.88 9.27 5.67
CA ASN A 146 -10.40 9.70 4.35
C ASN A 146 -10.49 11.22 4.23
N ILE A 147 -9.90 11.78 3.17
CA ILE A 147 -9.95 13.21 2.85
C ILE A 147 -11.38 13.74 2.89
N ASP A 148 -11.60 14.88 3.57
CA ASP A 148 -12.85 15.63 3.48
C ASP A 148 -12.89 16.41 2.15
N THR A 149 -13.57 15.83 1.17
CA THR A 149 -13.59 16.34 -0.20
C THR A 149 -14.26 17.71 -0.35
N LYS A 150 -15.01 18.17 0.66
CA LYS A 150 -15.64 19.50 0.62
C LYS A 150 -14.62 20.65 0.52
N TYR A 151 -13.39 20.42 1.00
CA TYR A 151 -12.32 21.42 0.95
C TYR A 151 -11.40 21.26 -0.27
N LEU A 152 -11.53 20.18 -1.04
CA LEU A 152 -10.58 19.84 -2.08
C LEU A 152 -10.46 20.92 -3.16
N GLU A 153 -11.58 21.48 -3.61
CA GLU A 153 -11.57 22.50 -4.65
C GLU A 153 -10.96 23.82 -4.17
N SER A 154 -11.20 24.21 -2.92
CA SER A 154 -10.62 25.43 -2.32
C SER A 154 -9.11 25.33 -2.09
N ALA A 155 -8.56 24.12 -2.04
CA ALA A 155 -7.13 23.88 -1.90
C ALA A 155 -6.32 24.19 -3.17
N ILE A 156 -6.99 24.26 -4.33
CA ILE A 156 -6.34 24.31 -5.64
C ILE A 156 -5.84 25.73 -5.95
N THR A 157 -4.59 25.83 -6.36
CA THR A 157 -3.94 27.03 -6.86
C THR A 157 -3.35 26.79 -8.25
N LYS A 158 -2.74 27.83 -8.82
CA LYS A 158 -1.98 27.71 -10.10
C LYS A 158 -0.74 26.78 -9.97
N LYS A 159 -0.25 26.55 -8.74
CA LYS A 159 0.88 25.67 -8.45
C LYS A 159 0.45 24.21 -8.25
N SER A 160 -0.84 23.93 -8.05
CA SER A 160 -1.34 22.57 -7.82
C SER A 160 -1.14 21.70 -9.05
N LYS A 161 -0.49 20.55 -8.92
CA LYS A 161 -0.14 19.61 -10.01
C LYS A 161 -0.68 18.21 -9.78
N ALA A 162 -0.88 17.79 -8.53
CA ALA A 162 -1.31 16.43 -8.22
C ALA A 162 -2.15 16.37 -6.94
N VAL A 163 -2.90 15.29 -6.85
CA VAL A 163 -3.52 14.78 -5.61
C VAL A 163 -2.90 13.41 -5.37
N MET A 164 -2.37 13.18 -4.16
CA MET A 164 -1.79 11.90 -3.75
C MET A 164 -2.40 11.47 -2.42
N LEU A 165 -3.23 10.43 -2.46
CA LEU A 165 -4.05 9.99 -1.34
C LEU A 165 -3.97 8.49 -1.15
N ALA A 166 -3.97 8.06 0.13
CA ALA A 166 -4.16 6.66 0.49
C ALA A 166 -5.65 6.35 0.72
N HIS A 167 -6.05 5.12 0.40
CA HIS A 167 -7.32 4.55 0.82
C HIS A 167 -7.16 4.05 2.27
N CYS A 168 -7.64 4.85 3.23
CA CYS A 168 -7.34 4.67 4.64
C CYS A 168 -7.76 3.29 5.17
N LEU A 169 -6.80 2.48 5.63
CA LEU A 169 -7.00 1.11 6.11
C LEU A 169 -7.88 0.24 5.20
N GLY A 170 -7.83 0.47 3.89
CA GLY A 170 -8.62 -0.28 2.92
C GLY A 170 -9.96 0.35 2.55
N ASN A 171 -10.37 1.44 3.21
CA ASN A 171 -11.58 2.18 2.90
C ASN A 171 -11.33 3.18 1.76
N PRO A 172 -11.94 3.02 0.58
CA PRO A 172 -11.76 3.97 -0.52
C PRO A 172 -12.20 5.39 -0.14
N PHE A 173 -11.41 6.40 -0.49
CA PHE A 173 -11.89 7.78 -0.41
C PHE A 173 -12.95 8.05 -1.49
N ASN A 174 -13.67 9.17 -1.41
CA ASN A 174 -14.70 9.54 -2.39
C ASN A 174 -14.10 9.79 -3.77
N LEU A 175 -14.02 8.71 -4.56
CA LEU A 175 -13.40 8.72 -5.89
C LEU A 175 -14.18 9.53 -6.91
N ASP A 176 -15.51 9.67 -6.76
CA ASP A 176 -16.32 10.48 -7.67
C ASP A 176 -15.90 11.96 -7.60
N GLU A 177 -15.83 12.53 -6.38
CA GLU A 177 -15.46 13.93 -6.22
C GLU A 177 -13.97 14.17 -6.52
N VAL A 178 -13.08 13.29 -6.05
CA VAL A 178 -11.64 13.46 -6.28
C VAL A 178 -11.32 13.39 -7.78
N THR A 179 -11.84 12.40 -8.50
CA THR A 179 -11.57 12.26 -9.95
C THR A 179 -12.18 13.39 -10.77
N LYS A 180 -13.38 13.84 -10.41
CA LYS A 180 -14.06 14.99 -11.03
C LYS A 180 -13.19 16.25 -10.91
N ILE A 181 -12.68 16.54 -9.73
CA ILE A 181 -11.83 17.71 -9.45
C ILE A 181 -10.49 17.58 -10.16
N CYS A 182 -9.81 16.44 -10.06
CA CYS A 182 -8.55 16.19 -10.78
C CYS A 182 -8.71 16.41 -12.29
N LYS A 183 -9.81 15.93 -12.89
CA LYS A 183 -10.10 16.14 -14.30
C LYS A 183 -10.38 17.61 -14.62
N LYS A 184 -11.16 18.32 -13.79
CA LYS A 184 -11.50 19.73 -13.98
C LYS A 184 -10.26 20.62 -14.01
N TYR A 185 -9.28 20.34 -13.14
CA TYR A 185 -8.07 21.16 -12.98
C TYR A 185 -6.83 20.55 -13.61
N ASN A 186 -6.98 19.47 -14.39
CA ASN A 186 -5.87 18.73 -15.04
C ASN A 186 -4.76 18.32 -14.05
N LEU A 187 -5.14 17.87 -12.84
CA LEU A 187 -4.23 17.35 -11.83
C LEU A 187 -3.96 15.88 -12.06
N TRP A 188 -2.74 15.44 -11.72
CA TRP A 188 -2.45 14.02 -11.58
C TRP A 188 -3.15 13.45 -10.35
N LEU A 189 -3.65 12.22 -10.45
CA LEU A 189 -4.15 11.47 -9.30
C LEU A 189 -3.26 10.24 -9.06
N VAL A 190 -2.64 10.19 -7.88
CA VAL A 190 -1.93 9.02 -7.37
C VAL A 190 -2.78 8.36 -6.30
N GLU A 191 -3.17 7.10 -6.51
CA GLU A 191 -3.90 6.31 -5.52
C GLU A 191 -2.91 5.41 -4.76
N ASP A 192 -2.69 5.67 -3.47
CA ASP A 192 -1.96 4.76 -2.60
C ASP A 192 -2.91 3.67 -2.11
N CYS A 193 -2.82 2.50 -2.71
CA CYS A 193 -3.64 1.33 -2.40
C CYS A 193 -2.90 0.32 -1.50
N CYS A 194 -1.84 0.71 -0.78
CA CYS A 194 -1.06 -0.22 0.04
C CYS A 194 -1.93 -1.01 1.01
N ASP A 195 -2.93 -0.37 1.61
CA ASP A 195 -3.88 -0.99 2.52
C ASP A 195 -5.18 -1.48 1.85
N ALA A 196 -5.30 -1.39 0.51
CA ALA A 196 -6.59 -1.50 -0.16
C ALA A 196 -6.66 -2.55 -1.27
N LEU A 197 -5.75 -3.55 -1.27
CA LEU A 197 -5.81 -4.63 -2.25
C LEU A 197 -7.17 -5.34 -2.18
N GLY A 198 -7.91 -5.28 -3.28
CA GLY A 198 -9.23 -5.90 -3.42
C GLY A 198 -10.41 -5.02 -3.01
N SER A 199 -10.17 -3.82 -2.49
CA SER A 199 -11.24 -2.82 -2.30
C SER A 199 -11.80 -2.36 -3.63
N THR A 200 -13.11 -2.07 -3.66
CA THR A 200 -13.78 -1.56 -4.85
C THR A 200 -14.57 -0.30 -4.53
N TYR A 201 -14.77 0.52 -5.55
CA TYR A 201 -15.63 1.69 -5.54
C TYR A 201 -16.51 1.63 -6.79
N ASP A 202 -17.82 1.69 -6.63
CA ASP A 202 -18.80 1.49 -7.71
C ASP A 202 -18.49 0.23 -8.56
N GLY A 203 -18.15 -0.89 -7.87
CA GLY A 203 -17.80 -2.17 -8.46
C GLY A 203 -16.45 -2.27 -9.16
N LYS A 204 -15.68 -1.18 -9.26
CA LYS A 204 -14.34 -1.16 -9.86
C LYS A 204 -13.25 -1.16 -8.79
N LYS A 205 -12.15 -1.84 -9.03
CA LYS A 205 -11.04 -1.87 -8.08
C LYS A 205 -10.39 -0.50 -7.93
N VAL A 206 -10.08 -0.13 -6.68
CA VAL A 206 -9.29 1.08 -6.40
C VAL A 206 -7.90 0.98 -7.04
N GLY A 207 -7.29 2.12 -7.31
CA GLY A 207 -6.05 2.22 -8.08
C GLY A 207 -6.26 2.23 -9.60
N THR A 208 -7.53 2.10 -10.06
CA THR A 208 -7.87 2.13 -11.49
C THR A 208 -8.56 3.43 -11.91
N PHE A 209 -8.77 4.33 -10.99
CA PHE A 209 -9.45 5.62 -11.22
C PHE A 209 -8.47 6.74 -11.54
N GLY A 210 -7.27 6.72 -10.91
CA GLY A 210 -6.21 7.70 -11.11
C GLY A 210 -5.27 7.37 -12.27
N ASP A 211 -4.20 8.16 -12.37
CA ASP A 211 -3.20 8.03 -13.41
C ASP A 211 -2.19 6.91 -13.12
N ILE A 212 -1.83 6.74 -11.85
CA ILE A 212 -0.86 5.75 -11.36
C ILE A 212 -1.22 5.39 -9.90
N ALA A 213 -0.99 4.16 -9.54
CA ALA A 213 -1.30 3.68 -8.20
C ALA A 213 -0.23 2.72 -7.65
N THR A 214 -0.30 2.46 -6.33
CA THR A 214 0.72 1.72 -5.60
C THR A 214 0.12 0.63 -4.73
N LEU A 215 0.91 -0.41 -4.43
CA LEU A 215 0.61 -1.48 -3.49
C LEU A 215 1.84 -1.80 -2.64
N SER A 216 1.58 -2.33 -1.46
CA SER A 216 2.60 -2.90 -0.57
C SER A 216 2.33 -4.38 -0.32
N PHE A 217 3.42 -5.14 -0.22
CA PHE A 217 3.41 -6.56 0.12
C PHE A 217 4.27 -6.85 1.36
N TYR A 218 4.42 -5.84 2.24
CA TYR A 218 4.97 -6.02 3.58
C TYR A 218 4.12 -7.03 4.37
N PRO A 219 4.65 -7.78 5.35
CA PRO A 219 3.93 -8.87 6.04
C PRO A 219 2.57 -8.53 6.63
N ALA A 220 2.32 -7.26 6.94
CA ALA A 220 1.05 -6.82 7.51
C ALA A 220 -0.08 -6.71 6.48
N HIS A 221 0.24 -6.54 5.19
CA HIS A 221 -0.74 -6.26 4.14
C HIS A 221 -1.56 -7.49 3.74
N HIS A 222 -2.45 -7.32 2.77
CA HIS A 222 -3.42 -8.34 2.32
C HIS A 222 -2.75 -9.61 1.81
N ILE A 223 -1.63 -9.44 1.08
CA ILE A 223 -0.71 -10.50 0.66
C ILE A 223 0.72 -10.05 0.97
N THR A 224 1.66 -10.99 1.08
CA THR A 224 3.03 -10.66 1.44
C THR A 224 4.07 -11.26 0.49
N MET A 225 5.19 -10.56 0.37
CA MET A 225 6.45 -11.06 -0.22
C MET A 225 7.60 -11.05 0.79
N GLY A 226 7.31 -10.86 2.10
CA GLY A 226 8.30 -10.44 3.09
C GLY A 226 8.54 -8.94 2.97
N GLU A 227 9.27 -8.50 1.97
CA GLU A 227 9.32 -7.12 1.48
C GLU A 227 8.90 -7.09 0.01
N GLY A 228 8.18 -6.07 -0.41
CA GLY A 228 7.73 -5.91 -1.77
C GLY A 228 6.66 -4.83 -1.93
N GLY A 229 6.44 -4.43 -3.15
CA GLY A 229 5.39 -3.49 -3.56
C GLY A 229 5.18 -3.52 -5.06
N ALA A 230 4.23 -2.76 -5.53
CA ALA A 230 4.01 -2.59 -6.96
C ALA A 230 3.53 -1.18 -7.30
N VAL A 231 3.93 -0.71 -8.47
CA VAL A 231 3.35 0.45 -9.15
C VAL A 231 2.52 -0.06 -10.32
N PHE A 232 1.32 0.45 -10.50
CA PHE A 232 0.47 0.01 -11.59
C PHE A 232 -0.28 1.16 -12.25
N THR A 233 -0.57 1.01 -13.54
CA THR A 233 -1.19 2.06 -14.35
C THR A 233 -1.75 1.50 -15.67
N ASN A 234 -2.69 2.21 -16.28
CA ASN A 234 -3.14 1.96 -17.65
C ASN A 234 -2.35 2.77 -18.69
N ASN A 235 -1.48 3.68 -18.25
CA ASN A 235 -0.72 4.58 -19.12
C ASN A 235 0.66 4.01 -19.43
N GLY A 236 0.88 3.57 -20.69
CA GLY A 236 2.15 2.99 -21.13
C GLY A 236 3.34 3.94 -21.07
N LYS A 237 3.11 5.28 -21.13
CA LYS A 237 4.18 6.27 -20.95
C LYS A 237 4.62 6.34 -19.50
N LEU A 238 3.67 6.39 -18.55
CA LEU A 238 3.98 6.35 -17.12
C LEU A 238 4.67 5.05 -16.72
N LYS A 239 4.22 3.88 -17.27
CA LYS A 239 4.89 2.59 -17.04
C LYS A 239 6.38 2.62 -17.40
N LYS A 240 6.73 3.16 -18.58
CA LYS A 240 8.13 3.25 -19.03
C LYS A 240 8.95 4.23 -18.17
N ILE A 241 8.33 5.33 -17.73
CA ILE A 241 8.98 6.30 -16.85
C ILE A 241 9.21 5.67 -15.46
N ALA A 242 8.20 4.99 -14.89
CA ALA A 242 8.31 4.30 -13.61
C ALA A 242 9.40 3.22 -13.63
N GLU A 243 9.47 2.44 -14.70
CA GLU A 243 10.51 1.43 -14.91
C GLU A 243 11.90 2.06 -14.97
N SER A 244 12.04 3.21 -15.63
CA SER A 244 13.29 3.97 -15.67
C SER A 244 13.71 4.42 -14.26
N PHE A 245 12.80 5.04 -13.49
CA PHE A 245 13.10 5.45 -12.11
C PHE A 245 13.44 4.28 -11.21
N ARG A 246 12.74 3.14 -11.33
CA ARG A 246 13.04 1.93 -10.59
C ARG A 246 14.43 1.37 -10.90
N ASP A 247 14.88 1.51 -12.16
CA ASP A 247 16.08 0.86 -12.71
C ASP A 247 17.18 1.90 -13.02
N TRP A 248 17.69 2.59 -11.99
CA TRP A 248 18.77 3.60 -12.02
C TRP A 248 18.52 4.83 -12.90
N GLY A 249 17.33 5.02 -13.42
CA GLY A 249 17.05 6.10 -14.38
C GLY A 249 17.40 5.71 -15.83
N ARG A 250 17.65 4.43 -16.11
CA ARG A 250 17.98 3.94 -17.47
C ARG A 250 16.89 4.25 -18.47
N ASP A 251 17.32 4.57 -19.68
CA ASP A 251 16.41 4.69 -20.83
C ASP A 251 16.09 3.32 -21.46
N CYS A 252 16.90 2.31 -21.21
CA CYS A 252 16.71 0.94 -21.64
C CYS A 252 15.67 0.21 -20.77
N TYR A 253 14.73 -0.46 -21.44
CA TYR A 253 13.67 -1.28 -20.83
C TYR A 253 13.80 -2.78 -21.21
N CYS A 254 14.97 -3.22 -21.67
CA CYS A 254 15.21 -4.65 -21.91
C CYS A 254 15.22 -5.41 -20.59
N PRO A 255 14.55 -6.59 -20.51
CA PRO A 255 14.56 -7.41 -19.31
C PRO A 255 15.99 -7.76 -18.86
N PRO A 256 16.22 -7.97 -17.55
CA PRO A 256 17.50 -8.46 -17.05
C PRO A 256 17.97 -9.71 -17.78
N GLY A 257 19.26 -9.77 -18.13
CA GLY A 257 19.85 -10.90 -18.86
C GLY A 257 19.49 -10.99 -20.35
N LYS A 258 18.62 -10.11 -20.86
CA LYS A 258 18.22 -10.08 -22.28
C LYS A 258 18.65 -8.77 -22.93
N ASP A 259 19.76 -8.80 -23.66
CA ASP A 259 20.27 -7.61 -24.32
C ASP A 259 19.58 -7.36 -25.67
N ASN A 260 19.41 -6.08 -26.00
CA ASN A 260 18.92 -5.58 -27.29
C ASN A 260 17.55 -6.12 -27.76
N THR A 261 16.72 -6.63 -26.84
CA THR A 261 15.34 -7.06 -27.18
C THR A 261 14.45 -5.93 -27.66
N CYS A 262 14.84 -4.67 -27.42
CA CYS A 262 14.18 -3.49 -27.94
C CYS A 262 14.61 -3.10 -29.36
N ASN A 263 15.62 -3.75 -29.94
CA ASN A 263 16.26 -3.42 -31.23
C ASN A 263 16.78 -1.97 -31.35
N ASN A 264 17.12 -1.35 -30.22
CA ASN A 264 17.50 0.08 -30.16
C ASN A 264 18.85 0.33 -29.50
N ARG A 265 19.73 -0.69 -29.41
CA ARG A 265 20.98 -0.60 -28.64
C ARG A 265 21.81 0.61 -29.02
N PHE A 266 21.94 0.93 -30.30
CA PHE A 266 22.74 2.06 -30.83
C PHE A 266 21.85 3.08 -31.57
N CYS A 267 20.66 3.37 -31.04
CA CYS A 267 19.69 4.24 -31.69
C CYS A 267 20.15 5.70 -31.71
N TRP A 268 20.35 6.26 -32.90
CA TRP A 268 20.78 7.65 -33.16
C TRP A 268 19.74 8.70 -32.78
N THR A 269 18.48 8.35 -32.61
CA THR A 269 17.39 9.29 -32.27
C THR A 269 17.48 9.80 -30.82
N ARG A 270 18.41 9.32 -30.02
CA ARG A 270 18.53 9.65 -28.59
C ARG A 270 19.10 11.02 -28.31
N LYS A 271 19.70 11.70 -29.26
CA LYS A 271 20.05 13.13 -29.17
C LYS A 271 18.86 14.00 -28.72
N LYS A 272 17.63 13.53 -28.91
CA LYS A 272 16.41 14.22 -28.47
C LYS A 272 16.14 14.14 -26.97
N LEU A 273 16.87 13.30 -26.22
CA LEU A 273 16.74 13.18 -24.75
C LEU A 273 17.52 14.26 -24.00
N GLY A 274 18.34 15.03 -24.69
CA GLY A 274 19.26 16.01 -24.09
C GLY A 274 20.59 15.38 -23.64
N GLY A 275 21.50 16.21 -23.12
CA GLY A 275 22.86 15.80 -22.76
C GLY A 275 23.82 15.81 -23.94
N ASN A 276 25.09 15.44 -23.68
CA ASN A 276 26.18 15.48 -24.64
C ASN A 276 26.79 14.11 -24.90
N LEU A 277 25.95 13.06 -24.94
CA LEU A 277 26.42 11.71 -25.27
C LEU A 277 26.87 11.64 -26.73
N PRO A 278 27.97 10.90 -27.03
CA PRO A 278 28.42 10.72 -28.41
C PRO A 278 27.37 9.94 -29.23
N ASP A 279 27.47 10.11 -30.55
CA ASP A 279 26.61 9.41 -31.49
C ASP A 279 26.80 7.88 -31.36
N GLY A 280 25.70 7.11 -31.40
CA GLY A 280 25.73 5.66 -31.25
C GLY A 280 26.02 5.14 -29.84
N TYR A 281 25.99 5.99 -28.82
CA TYR A 281 26.20 5.56 -27.45
C TYR A 281 25.17 4.51 -27.03
N ASP A 282 25.65 3.44 -26.34
CA ASP A 282 24.78 2.31 -25.96
C ASP A 282 23.65 2.78 -25.03
N HIS A 283 22.41 2.49 -25.42
CA HIS A 283 21.24 2.92 -24.65
C HIS A 283 21.16 2.29 -23.25
N LYS A 284 21.78 1.14 -23.05
CA LYS A 284 21.82 0.48 -21.75
C LYS A 284 22.55 1.34 -20.71
N TYR A 285 23.43 2.22 -21.17
CA TYR A 285 24.20 3.15 -20.36
C TYR A 285 23.74 4.62 -20.51
N THR A 286 22.57 4.84 -21.12
CA THR A 286 21.93 6.15 -21.19
C THR A 286 20.94 6.27 -20.04
N TYR A 287 21.11 7.32 -19.22
CA TYR A 287 20.26 7.59 -18.07
C TYR A 287 19.45 8.85 -18.31
N SER A 288 18.13 8.69 -18.44
CA SER A 288 17.20 9.82 -18.74
C SER A 288 16.59 10.41 -17.46
N HIS A 289 16.79 9.78 -16.33
CA HIS A 289 16.33 10.23 -15.02
C HIS A 289 17.41 10.03 -13.95
N ASN A 290 17.30 10.77 -12.85
CA ASN A 290 18.02 10.48 -11.60
C ASN A 290 17.22 9.42 -10.84
N GLY A 291 17.43 8.16 -11.18
CA GLY A 291 16.63 7.04 -10.69
C GLY A 291 17.29 6.25 -9.58
N PHE A 292 16.59 5.19 -9.15
CA PHE A 292 16.90 4.35 -8.00
C PHE A 292 17.21 2.91 -8.43
N ASN A 293 17.63 2.06 -7.51
CA ASN A 293 17.60 0.61 -7.70
C ASN A 293 16.61 -0.01 -6.71
N LEU A 294 15.37 -0.23 -7.14
CA LEU A 294 14.26 -0.63 -6.29
C LEU A 294 13.58 -1.94 -6.75
N LYS A 295 14.31 -2.78 -7.50
CA LYS A 295 13.82 -4.09 -7.90
C LYS A 295 13.72 -5.05 -6.73
N ILE A 296 12.82 -6.01 -6.84
CA ILE A 296 12.74 -7.19 -5.95
C ILE A 296 13.63 -8.32 -6.46
N THR A 297 13.82 -9.32 -5.63
CA THR A 297 14.38 -10.63 -6.02
C THR A 297 13.29 -11.55 -6.55
N ASP A 298 13.67 -12.58 -7.31
CA ASP A 298 12.69 -13.56 -7.81
C ASP A 298 12.11 -14.43 -6.68
N MET A 299 12.85 -14.63 -5.59
CA MET A 299 12.37 -15.32 -4.39
C MET A 299 11.22 -14.57 -3.70
N GLN A 300 11.28 -13.23 -3.64
CA GLN A 300 10.17 -12.40 -3.14
C GLN A 300 8.94 -12.53 -4.06
N ALA A 301 9.15 -12.46 -5.37
CA ALA A 301 8.08 -12.65 -6.34
C ALA A 301 7.44 -14.03 -6.26
N ALA A 302 8.23 -15.08 -6.01
CA ALA A 302 7.78 -16.46 -5.84
C ALA A 302 6.84 -16.61 -4.63
N CYS A 303 7.18 -15.98 -3.50
CA CYS A 303 6.28 -15.88 -2.35
C CYS A 303 4.99 -15.15 -2.71
N GLY A 304 5.09 -13.98 -3.34
CA GLY A 304 3.94 -13.18 -3.74
C GLY A 304 3.01 -13.88 -4.72
N LEU A 305 3.55 -14.72 -5.58
CA LEU A 305 2.77 -15.49 -6.56
C LEU A 305 1.83 -16.48 -5.85
N ALA A 306 2.33 -17.25 -4.88
CA ALA A 306 1.51 -18.14 -4.06
C ALA A 306 0.46 -17.37 -3.22
N GLN A 307 0.85 -16.23 -2.67
CA GLN A 307 -0.06 -15.36 -1.90
C GLN A 307 -1.18 -14.77 -2.77
N LEU A 308 -0.89 -14.40 -4.00
CA LEU A 308 -1.88 -13.81 -4.91
C LEU A 308 -3.00 -14.81 -5.25
N GLU A 309 -2.70 -16.10 -5.35
CA GLU A 309 -3.71 -17.15 -5.54
C GLU A 309 -4.69 -17.23 -4.35
N LYS A 310 -4.24 -16.90 -3.14
CA LYS A 310 -5.04 -16.88 -1.91
C LYS A 310 -5.76 -15.55 -1.66
N ALA A 311 -5.46 -14.51 -2.44
CA ALA A 311 -5.92 -13.14 -2.19
C ALA A 311 -7.45 -13.03 -2.03
N HIS A 312 -8.23 -13.74 -2.86
CA HIS A 312 -9.70 -13.71 -2.77
C HIS A 312 -10.22 -14.22 -1.43
N VAL A 313 -9.61 -15.27 -0.89
CA VAL A 313 -9.97 -15.83 0.41
C VAL A 313 -9.63 -14.84 1.52
N PHE A 314 -8.44 -14.22 1.44
CA PHE A 314 -8.00 -13.26 2.44
C PHE A 314 -8.87 -11.99 2.46
N ILE A 315 -9.20 -11.45 1.30
CA ILE A 315 -10.10 -10.30 1.16
C ILE A 315 -11.47 -10.61 1.76
N LYS A 316 -12.07 -11.75 1.40
CA LYS A 316 -13.36 -12.17 1.92
C LYS A 316 -13.35 -12.29 3.44
N ARG A 317 -12.32 -12.93 4.01
CA ARG A 317 -12.19 -13.11 5.46
C ARG A 317 -12.04 -11.77 6.20
N ARG A 318 -11.28 -10.81 5.66
CA ARG A 318 -11.15 -9.46 6.26
C ARG A 318 -12.49 -8.74 6.33
N LYS A 319 -13.29 -8.79 5.27
CA LYS A 319 -14.65 -8.20 5.24
C LYS A 319 -15.57 -8.87 6.27
N GLU A 320 -15.60 -10.20 6.29
CA GLU A 320 -16.41 -10.97 7.26
C GLU A 320 -16.01 -10.65 8.69
N ASN A 321 -14.71 -10.58 8.98
CA ASN A 321 -14.16 -10.28 10.29
C ASN A 321 -14.54 -8.85 10.74
N PHE A 322 -14.43 -7.86 9.85
CA PHE A 322 -14.82 -6.48 10.13
C PHE A 322 -16.30 -6.39 10.51
N GLU A 323 -17.17 -6.94 9.68
CA GLU A 323 -18.60 -6.92 9.92
C GLU A 323 -19.00 -7.70 11.19
N TYR A 324 -18.32 -8.80 11.48
CA TYR A 324 -18.55 -9.54 12.71
C TYR A 324 -18.23 -8.70 13.93
N LEU A 325 -17.06 -8.09 13.98
CA LEU A 325 -16.63 -7.26 15.11
C LEU A 325 -17.50 -6.01 15.25
N LYS A 326 -17.84 -5.34 14.14
CA LYS A 326 -18.73 -4.16 14.14
C LYS A 326 -20.06 -4.46 14.82
N ARG A 327 -20.68 -5.61 14.51
CA ARG A 327 -21.93 -6.02 15.17
C ARG A 327 -21.75 -6.27 16.67
N LYS A 328 -20.63 -6.88 17.07
CA LYS A 328 -20.33 -7.16 18.50
C LYS A 328 -20.07 -5.89 19.32
N LEU A 329 -19.56 -4.83 18.72
CA LEU A 329 -19.26 -3.57 19.39
C LEU A 329 -20.45 -2.60 19.45
N LYS A 330 -21.60 -2.93 18.87
CA LYS A 330 -22.80 -2.10 18.92
C LYS A 330 -23.19 -1.60 20.33
N PRO A 331 -23.07 -2.38 21.42
CA PRO A 331 -23.37 -1.89 22.77
C PRO A 331 -22.43 -0.76 23.24
N LEU A 332 -21.31 -0.53 22.57
CA LEU A 332 -20.30 0.47 22.92
C LEU A 332 -20.40 1.79 22.14
N GLU A 333 -21.43 1.98 21.29
CA GLU A 333 -21.61 3.19 20.47
C GLU A 333 -21.61 4.51 21.29
N LYS A 334 -21.94 4.45 22.56
CA LYS A 334 -21.85 5.61 23.49
C LYS A 334 -20.39 6.02 23.78
N TYR A 335 -19.46 5.09 23.71
CA TYR A 335 -18.06 5.26 24.15
C TYR A 335 -17.09 5.37 22.97
N LEU A 336 -17.41 4.73 21.87
CA LEU A 336 -16.54 4.67 20.71
C LEU A 336 -17.33 4.65 19.41
N SER A 337 -16.72 5.18 18.38
CA SER A 337 -17.19 5.07 16.99
C SER A 337 -16.26 4.16 16.20
N VAL A 338 -16.82 3.51 15.19
CA VAL A 338 -16.15 2.62 14.27
C VAL A 338 -16.25 3.20 12.88
N ALA A 339 -15.19 3.09 12.09
CA ALA A 339 -15.21 3.64 10.73
C ALA A 339 -16.33 3.06 9.87
N GLU A 340 -16.92 3.94 9.08
CA GLU A 340 -17.93 3.61 8.07
C GLU A 340 -17.31 3.49 6.69
N ALA A 341 -17.85 2.58 5.89
CA ALA A 341 -17.45 2.50 4.49
C ALA A 341 -17.89 3.76 3.74
N THR A 342 -17.00 4.33 2.96
CA THR A 342 -17.36 5.44 2.06
C THR A 342 -18.52 5.01 1.15
N PRO A 343 -19.54 5.85 0.92
CA PRO A 343 -20.64 5.52 0.02
C PRO A 343 -20.16 4.99 -1.32
N LYS A 344 -20.82 3.94 -1.85
CA LYS A 344 -20.46 3.20 -3.08
C LYS A 344 -19.20 2.32 -2.98
N SER A 345 -18.52 2.28 -1.83
CA SER A 345 -17.34 1.44 -1.66
C SER A 345 -17.68 0.07 -1.07
N ASP A 346 -16.81 -0.90 -1.35
CA ASP A 346 -16.77 -2.21 -0.73
C ASP A 346 -15.34 -2.47 -0.25
N PRO A 347 -15.00 -1.99 0.98
CA PRO A 347 -13.64 -2.01 1.49
C PRO A 347 -13.11 -3.43 1.74
N SER A 348 -11.88 -3.69 1.35
CA SER A 348 -11.09 -4.79 1.85
C SER A 348 -10.28 -4.30 3.04
N TRP A 349 -10.87 -4.35 4.23
CA TRP A 349 -10.33 -3.73 5.42
C TRP A 349 -8.95 -4.26 5.81
N PHE A 350 -7.98 -3.35 5.97
CA PHE A 350 -6.66 -3.66 6.49
C PHE A 350 -6.68 -3.81 8.01
N GLY A 351 -7.39 -2.94 8.69
CA GLY A 351 -7.61 -2.92 10.12
C GLY A 351 -9.01 -2.47 10.48
N PHE A 352 -9.35 -2.53 11.76
CA PHE A 352 -10.62 -2.11 12.33
C PHE A 352 -10.39 -0.83 13.15
N PRO A 353 -10.56 0.36 12.56
CA PRO A 353 -10.34 1.61 13.27
C PRO A 353 -11.45 1.88 14.28
N ILE A 354 -11.02 2.33 15.46
CA ILE A 354 -11.86 2.69 16.60
C ILE A 354 -11.44 4.07 17.05
N THR A 355 -12.38 4.98 17.18
CA THR A 355 -12.18 6.33 17.74
C THR A 355 -12.95 6.46 19.03
N LEU A 356 -12.28 6.87 20.10
CA LEU A 356 -12.96 7.20 21.36
C LEU A 356 -13.79 8.47 21.18
N ASN A 357 -15.04 8.40 21.62
CA ASN A 357 -15.95 9.54 21.53
C ASN A 357 -15.51 10.66 22.47
N GLU A 358 -15.82 11.88 22.12
CA GLU A 358 -15.68 13.02 23.02
C GLU A 358 -16.58 12.85 24.25
N ASN A 359 -16.22 13.46 25.37
CA ASN A 359 -17.00 13.45 26.61
C ASN A 359 -17.02 12.10 27.37
N ILE A 360 -16.09 11.20 27.12
CA ILE A 360 -15.84 10.05 27.99
C ILE A 360 -14.67 10.34 28.92
N SER A 361 -14.67 9.71 30.10
CA SER A 361 -13.62 9.94 31.11
C SER A 361 -12.35 9.14 30.84
N GLN A 362 -12.44 8.06 30.05
CA GLN A 362 -11.34 7.16 29.76
C GLN A 362 -10.50 7.69 28.59
N SER A 363 -9.18 7.62 28.73
CA SER A 363 -8.27 8.00 27.67
C SER A 363 -7.94 6.82 26.74
N ARG A 364 -7.52 7.13 25.49
CA ARG A 364 -7.00 6.10 24.58
C ARG A 364 -5.81 5.34 25.20
N VAL A 365 -4.92 6.03 25.91
CA VAL A 365 -3.73 5.41 26.51
C VAL A 365 -4.13 4.34 27.53
N GLU A 366 -5.09 4.63 28.41
CA GLU A 366 -5.60 3.65 29.39
C GLU A 366 -6.22 2.45 28.70
N LEU A 367 -7.03 2.68 27.65
CA LEU A 367 -7.62 1.59 26.88
C LEU A 367 -6.56 0.71 26.20
N LEU A 368 -5.54 1.31 25.57
CA LEU A 368 -4.49 0.55 24.90
C LEU A 368 -3.65 -0.26 25.88
N GLN A 369 -3.34 0.27 27.07
CA GLN A 369 -2.66 -0.46 28.14
C GLN A 369 -3.51 -1.64 28.64
N PHE A 370 -4.81 -1.43 28.81
CA PHE A 370 -5.73 -2.50 29.19
C PHE A 370 -5.77 -3.62 28.14
N LEU A 371 -5.88 -3.27 26.85
CA LEU A 371 -5.89 -4.24 25.75
C LEU A 371 -4.56 -5.01 25.63
N ASP A 372 -3.43 -4.32 25.84
CA ASP A 372 -2.10 -4.97 25.85
C ASP A 372 -1.99 -6.00 26.99
N ASN A 373 -2.46 -5.66 28.20
CA ASN A 373 -2.55 -6.60 29.31
C ASN A 373 -3.44 -7.81 29.02
N LYS A 374 -4.46 -7.62 28.16
CA LYS A 374 -5.34 -8.70 27.65
C LYS A 374 -4.73 -9.44 26.44
N LYS A 375 -3.50 -9.16 26.06
CA LYS A 375 -2.81 -9.74 24.88
C LYS A 375 -3.48 -9.40 23.55
N ILE A 376 -4.19 -8.29 23.49
CA ILE A 376 -4.83 -7.76 22.27
C ILE A 376 -3.94 -6.65 21.71
N GLY A 377 -3.26 -6.93 20.61
CA GLY A 377 -2.36 -5.98 19.95
C GLY A 377 -3.14 -4.91 19.21
N THR A 378 -2.65 -3.68 19.32
CA THR A 378 -3.25 -2.49 18.69
C THR A 378 -2.21 -1.72 17.89
N ARG A 379 -2.65 -0.81 17.03
CA ARG A 379 -1.81 0.18 16.33
C ARG A 379 -2.51 1.53 16.30
N LEU A 380 -1.72 2.61 16.28
CA LEU A 380 -2.25 3.95 15.99
C LEU A 380 -2.57 4.08 14.51
N LEU A 381 -3.43 5.03 14.17
CA LEU A 381 -3.76 5.29 12.77
C LEU A 381 -2.61 6.08 12.13
N PHE A 382 -1.75 5.38 11.40
CA PHE A 382 -0.58 5.91 10.71
C PHE A 382 0.29 6.80 11.62
N ALA A 383 0.68 7.98 11.11
CA ALA A 383 1.44 8.98 11.87
C ALA A 383 0.56 9.88 12.75
N GLY A 384 -0.76 9.71 12.75
CA GLY A 384 -1.70 10.63 13.39
C GLY A 384 -1.78 11.95 12.63
N ASN A 385 -0.94 12.93 12.99
CA ASN A 385 -0.79 14.19 12.26
C ASN A 385 0.69 14.35 11.85
N LEU A 386 0.97 14.23 10.56
CA LEU A 386 2.33 14.33 10.01
C LEU A 386 3.02 15.66 10.35
N ILE A 387 2.27 16.76 10.38
CA ILE A 387 2.82 18.11 10.67
C ILE A 387 3.41 18.16 12.09
N LYS A 388 2.88 17.35 13.02
CA LYS A 388 3.35 17.28 14.40
C LYS A 388 4.50 16.28 14.63
N GLN A 389 4.92 15.58 13.58
CA GLN A 389 6.04 14.64 13.68
C GLN A 389 7.38 15.40 13.66
N PRO A 390 8.39 14.95 14.44
CA PRO A 390 9.68 15.65 14.55
C PRO A 390 10.37 15.93 13.23
N TYR A 391 10.27 15.02 12.26
CA TYR A 391 10.93 15.20 10.95
C TYR A 391 10.26 16.27 10.08
N PHE A 392 9.03 16.68 10.43
CA PHE A 392 8.27 17.67 9.67
C PHE A 392 8.56 19.11 10.13
N GLU A 393 9.34 19.27 11.22
CA GLU A 393 9.77 20.58 11.69
C GLU A 393 10.53 21.31 10.56
N ASN A 394 10.11 22.54 10.26
CA ASN A 394 10.64 23.38 9.18
C ASN A 394 10.42 22.85 7.72
N VAL A 395 9.57 21.86 7.52
CA VAL A 395 9.15 21.45 6.17
C VAL A 395 8.12 22.45 5.63
N GLU A 396 8.38 23.01 4.45
CA GLU A 396 7.43 23.89 3.77
C GLU A 396 6.17 23.12 3.42
N HIS A 397 5.02 23.62 3.86
CA HIS A 397 3.71 23.02 3.57
C HIS A 397 2.61 24.09 3.65
N ARG A 398 1.42 23.72 3.19
CA ARG A 398 0.21 24.55 3.31
C ARG A 398 -0.93 23.72 3.90
N VAL A 399 -1.76 24.35 4.72
CA VAL A 399 -2.92 23.73 5.36
C VAL A 399 -4.19 24.45 4.89
N ILE A 400 -5.25 23.70 4.66
CA ILE A 400 -6.57 24.18 4.36
C ILE A 400 -7.50 23.90 5.54
N GLY A 401 -8.01 24.96 6.17
CA GLY A 401 -8.76 24.82 7.42
C GLY A 401 -7.84 24.65 8.63
N ASP A 402 -8.30 23.93 9.65
CA ASP A 402 -7.66 23.81 10.96
C ASP A 402 -7.14 22.40 11.30
N LEU A 403 -7.43 21.38 10.52
CA LEU A 403 -7.09 19.96 10.74
C LEU A 403 -7.62 19.38 12.07
N THR A 404 -8.75 19.85 12.56
CA THR A 404 -9.35 19.40 13.83
C THR A 404 -9.60 17.89 13.84
N ASN A 405 -10.14 17.33 12.76
CA ASN A 405 -10.42 15.90 12.65
C ASN A 405 -9.11 15.06 12.55
N THR A 406 -8.09 15.61 11.90
CA THR A 406 -6.74 15.01 11.90
C THR A 406 -6.17 14.93 13.31
N ASP A 407 -6.34 15.97 14.13
CA ASP A 407 -5.90 15.98 15.53
C ASP A 407 -6.73 15.02 16.39
N THR A 408 -8.04 14.95 16.18
CA THR A 408 -8.91 13.95 16.84
C THR A 408 -8.46 12.53 16.47
N THR A 409 -8.17 12.28 15.20
CA THR A 409 -7.62 11.00 14.72
C THR A 409 -6.31 10.69 15.44
N MET A 410 -5.39 11.65 15.54
CA MET A 410 -4.10 11.46 16.23
C MET A 410 -4.28 11.12 17.72
N ASN A 411 -5.22 11.78 18.39
CA ASN A 411 -5.37 11.68 19.85
C ASN A 411 -6.24 10.50 20.28
N ASN A 412 -7.31 10.20 19.53
CA ASN A 412 -8.40 9.33 19.97
C ASN A 412 -8.55 8.05 19.16
N THR A 413 -7.90 7.94 17.98
CA THR A 413 -8.07 6.77 17.11
C THR A 413 -6.93 5.76 17.27
N PHE A 414 -7.28 4.48 17.21
CA PHE A 414 -6.40 3.33 17.09
C PHE A 414 -7.10 2.25 16.25
N TRP A 415 -6.39 1.19 15.90
CA TRP A 415 -7.01 0.07 15.20
C TRP A 415 -6.54 -1.28 15.72
N ILE A 416 -7.37 -2.28 15.55
CA ILE A 416 -7.13 -3.68 15.84
C ILE A 416 -7.21 -4.52 14.59
N GLY A 417 -6.67 -5.74 14.62
CA GLY A 417 -6.58 -6.59 13.44
C GLY A 417 -7.90 -7.22 13.04
N VAL A 418 -8.12 -7.31 11.71
CA VAL A 418 -9.17 -8.14 11.09
C VAL A 418 -8.56 -9.13 10.09
N GLN A 419 -7.28 -9.43 10.25
CA GLN A 419 -6.49 -10.25 9.34
C GLN A 419 -6.99 -11.71 9.26
N PRO A 420 -6.70 -12.45 8.14
CA PRO A 420 -7.37 -13.71 7.81
C PRO A 420 -7.17 -14.87 8.79
N SER A 421 -6.13 -14.85 9.63
CA SER A 421 -5.92 -15.92 10.63
C SER A 421 -6.82 -15.80 11.86
N LEU A 422 -7.49 -14.65 12.05
CA LEU A 422 -8.45 -14.43 13.13
C LEU A 422 -9.83 -15.00 12.77
N ASN A 423 -10.58 -15.39 13.81
CA ASN A 423 -11.94 -15.94 13.68
C ASN A 423 -12.85 -15.40 14.79
N SER A 424 -14.08 -15.87 14.85
CA SER A 424 -15.11 -15.44 15.81
C SER A 424 -14.68 -15.53 17.26
N ILE A 425 -13.92 -16.56 17.65
CA ILE A 425 -13.45 -16.74 19.06
C ILE A 425 -12.56 -15.57 19.47
N HIS A 426 -11.66 -15.14 18.60
CA HIS A 426 -10.80 -13.97 18.83
C HIS A 426 -11.63 -12.69 18.97
N PHE A 427 -12.60 -12.49 18.09
CA PHE A 427 -13.44 -11.28 18.10
C PHE A 427 -14.42 -11.24 19.28
N ASP A 428 -14.93 -12.39 19.72
CA ASP A 428 -15.73 -12.48 20.95
C ASP A 428 -14.91 -12.07 22.17
N TYR A 429 -13.65 -12.51 22.23
CA TYR A 429 -12.75 -12.11 23.31
C TYR A 429 -12.39 -10.62 23.26
N ILE A 430 -12.12 -10.07 22.06
CA ILE A 430 -11.89 -8.64 21.86
C ILE A 430 -13.10 -7.83 22.31
N ALA A 431 -14.29 -8.17 21.83
CA ALA A 431 -15.53 -7.46 22.17
C ALA A 431 -15.82 -7.52 23.67
N LYS A 432 -15.67 -8.69 24.28
CA LYS A 432 -15.80 -8.84 25.74
C LYS A 432 -14.82 -7.95 26.49
N SER A 433 -13.54 -7.93 26.09
CA SER A 433 -12.52 -7.11 26.74
C SER A 433 -12.82 -5.63 26.66
N LEU A 434 -13.29 -5.14 25.49
CA LEU A 434 -13.73 -3.76 25.34
C LEU A 434 -14.95 -3.44 26.20
N CYS A 435 -15.93 -4.32 26.28
CA CYS A 435 -17.09 -4.17 27.16
C CYS A 435 -16.70 -4.15 28.64
N ASP A 436 -15.79 -5.04 29.06
CA ASP A 436 -15.26 -5.08 30.44
C ASP A 436 -14.58 -3.74 30.81
N PHE A 437 -13.81 -3.12 29.88
CA PHE A 437 -13.16 -1.84 30.11
C PHE A 437 -14.14 -0.69 30.37
N PHE A 438 -15.25 -0.65 29.62
CA PHE A 438 -16.27 0.38 29.78
C PHE A 438 -17.37 0.03 30.78
N GLY A 439 -17.31 -1.14 31.43
CA GLY A 439 -18.34 -1.57 32.39
C GLY A 439 -19.70 -1.90 31.74
N VAL A 440 -19.71 -2.27 30.47
CA VAL A 440 -20.91 -2.62 29.69
C VAL A 440 -21.08 -4.13 29.64
N LYS A 441 -22.29 -4.61 29.77
CA LYS A 441 -22.59 -6.04 29.54
C LYS A 441 -22.76 -6.32 28.06
N LEU A 442 -22.12 -7.39 27.59
CA LEU A 442 -22.21 -7.90 26.21
C LEU A 442 -23.53 -8.60 26.00
#